data_e596565a8fa87e5dc1d552e8ccc491b7
#
_entry.id   e596565a8fa87e5dc1d552e8ccc491b7
#
_cell.length_a   1.000
_cell.length_b   1.000
_cell.length_c   1.000
_cell.angle_alpha   90.00
_cell.angle_beta   90.00
_cell.angle_gamma   90.00
#
_symmetry.space_group_name_H-M   'P 1'
#
loop_
_entity.id
_entity.type
_entity.pdbx_description
1 polymer ?
#
loop_
_entity_poly.entity_id
_entity_poly.type
_entity_poly.pdbx_seq_one_letter_code
_entity_poly.pdbx_strand_id
1 'polypeptide(L)'
;MCMLHQVGGTSKRDMKFLCACAYCVGMARSTSQFFDEVLGERAGVKKELANIHDLAWDVVDKELLSMCKLRVAMILGCDEEVASARQYLDPSKAEAIMQWASSNIFTDEEKSCLRFTEEFIIDVSSIPDASAVAVREHLGEEGFVTFVNALLVVEQRIRLLLVWSKLVGNTDT
;
A
#
# COMPACT_ATOMS: atom_id res chain seq x y z
N MET A 1 -11.24 -13.43 41.98
CA MET A 1 -11.98 -12.59 42.98
C MET A 1 -11.51 -11.18 42.76
N CYS A 2 -12.09 -10.47 41.77
CA CYS A 2 -11.75 -9.08 41.45
C CYS A 2 -12.92 -8.21 41.88
N MET A 3 -12.65 -7.28 42.78
CA MET A 3 -13.62 -6.32 43.31
C MET A 3 -13.98 -5.28 42.24
N LEU A 4 -15.26 -5.15 41.95
CA LEU A 4 -15.87 -4.07 41.17
C LEU A 4 -15.96 -2.81 42.07
N HIS A 5 -15.28 -1.74 41.68
CA HIS A 5 -15.57 -0.40 42.18
C HIS A 5 -16.41 0.34 41.12
N GLN A 6 -17.67 0.57 41.48
CA GLN A 6 -18.55 1.46 40.73
C GLN A 6 -18.19 2.91 41.00
N VAL A 7 -17.89 3.66 39.98
CA VAL A 7 -17.97 5.13 39.96
C VAL A 7 -18.83 5.55 38.77
N GLY A 8 -19.81 6.41 39.06
CA GLY A 8 -20.95 6.69 38.25
C GLY A 8 -20.71 7.48 36.95
N GLY A 9 -21.63 7.26 36.06
CA GLY A 9 -22.22 8.27 35.15
C GLY A 9 -21.36 8.78 34.01
N THR A 10 -21.26 8.00 32.92
CA THR A 10 -20.98 8.57 31.60
C THR A 10 -21.85 7.89 30.53
N SER A 11 -22.29 8.72 29.60
CA SER A 11 -23.27 8.46 28.57
C SER A 11 -22.89 7.30 27.65
N LYS A 12 -23.89 6.52 27.24
CA LYS A 12 -23.83 5.34 26.34
C LYS A 12 -23.22 5.57 24.93
N ARG A 13 -22.64 6.73 24.64
CA ARG A 13 -22.03 7.07 23.34
C ARG A 13 -20.51 6.98 23.30
N ASP A 14 -19.82 6.92 24.44
CA ASP A 14 -18.35 6.93 24.51
C ASP A 14 -17.70 5.56 24.67
N MET A 15 -18.48 4.48 24.59
CA MET A 15 -18.01 3.11 24.87
C MET A 15 -17.62 2.32 23.62
N LYS A 16 -17.31 2.98 22.51
CA LYS A 16 -16.83 2.32 21.26
C LYS A 16 -15.34 2.46 20.97
N PHE A 17 -14.57 3.14 21.82
CA PHE A 17 -13.16 3.45 21.53
C PHE A 17 -12.11 2.85 22.47
N LEU A 18 -12.48 1.97 23.41
CA LEU A 18 -11.51 1.36 24.34
C LEU A 18 -11.72 -0.14 24.47
N CYS A 19 -11.81 -0.85 23.37
CA CYS A 19 -11.46 -2.26 23.34
C CYS A 19 -10.20 -2.46 22.51
N ALA A 20 -9.10 -1.85 22.96
CA ALA A 20 -7.76 -2.29 22.60
C ALA A 20 -7.54 -3.62 23.34
N CYS A 21 -8.15 -4.67 22.78
CA CYS A 21 -7.94 -6.01 23.27
C CYS A 21 -6.45 -6.32 23.09
N ALA A 22 -5.73 -6.56 24.19
CA ALA A 22 -4.35 -7.01 24.24
C ALA A 22 -4.09 -8.32 23.46
N TYR A 23 -5.09 -8.83 22.77
CA TYR A 23 -5.06 -10.00 21.88
C TYR A 23 -4.89 -9.65 20.41
N CYS A 24 -4.99 -8.38 20.00
CA CYS A 24 -4.76 -7.92 18.63
C CYS A 24 -3.36 -7.36 18.41
N VAL A 25 -2.45 -7.45 19.36
CA VAL A 25 -1.02 -7.28 19.14
C VAL A 25 -0.44 -8.65 18.77
N GLY A 26 -1.04 -9.32 17.82
CA GLY A 26 -0.34 -10.29 16.99
C GLY A 26 0.77 -9.52 16.32
N MET A 27 2.04 -9.85 16.61
CA MET A 27 3.23 -9.25 16.01
C MET A 27 2.98 -9.15 14.49
N ALA A 28 2.78 -7.94 13.99
CA ALA A 28 2.74 -7.70 12.56
C ALA A 28 4.09 -8.18 12.02
N ARG A 29 4.08 -9.32 11.33
CA ARG A 29 5.29 -9.87 10.69
C ARG A 29 5.78 -8.83 9.70
N SER A 30 7.07 -8.51 9.72
CA SER A 30 7.58 -7.62 8.68
C SER A 30 7.46 -8.31 7.33
N THR A 31 7.23 -7.54 6.27
CA THR A 31 7.18 -8.06 4.89
C THR A 31 8.41 -8.91 4.56
N SER A 32 9.58 -8.56 5.08
CA SER A 32 10.81 -9.36 4.91
C SER A 32 10.71 -10.73 5.57
N GLN A 33 10.21 -10.81 6.80
CA GLN A 33 10.02 -12.09 7.52
C GLN A 33 9.03 -12.99 6.79
N PHE A 34 7.98 -12.41 6.23
CA PHE A 34 7.00 -13.13 5.45
C PHE A 34 7.60 -13.72 4.16
N PHE A 35 8.42 -12.96 3.43
CA PHE A 35 9.15 -13.47 2.27
C PHE A 35 10.13 -14.59 2.65
N ASP A 36 10.79 -14.50 3.82
CA ASP A 36 11.66 -15.55 4.33
C ASP A 36 10.92 -16.85 4.60
N GLU A 37 9.75 -16.76 5.21
CA GLU A 37 8.92 -17.91 5.55
C GLU A 37 8.38 -18.62 4.30
N VAL A 38 7.84 -17.87 3.34
CA VAL A 38 7.22 -18.44 2.14
C VAL A 38 8.24 -18.97 1.14
N LEU A 39 9.34 -18.26 0.94
CA LEU A 39 10.37 -18.66 -0.04
C LEU A 39 11.37 -19.67 0.52
N GLY A 40 11.49 -19.78 1.85
CA GLY A 40 12.36 -20.76 2.50
C GLY A 40 13.78 -20.72 1.95
N GLU A 41 14.28 -21.87 1.50
CA GLU A 41 15.63 -22.02 0.95
C GLU A 41 15.82 -21.44 -0.47
N ARG A 42 14.79 -20.84 -1.07
CA ARG A 42 14.88 -20.22 -2.40
C ARG A 42 15.52 -18.82 -2.35
N ALA A 43 16.71 -18.76 -1.76
CA ALA A 43 17.44 -17.51 -1.54
C ALA A 43 17.67 -16.68 -2.83
N GLY A 44 17.85 -17.35 -3.98
CA GLY A 44 17.99 -16.69 -5.28
C GLY A 44 16.73 -15.90 -5.67
N VAL A 45 15.56 -16.51 -5.56
CA VAL A 45 14.28 -15.85 -5.90
C VAL A 45 14.03 -14.66 -4.97
N LYS A 46 14.26 -14.83 -3.67
CA LYS A 46 14.12 -13.76 -2.69
C LYS A 46 15.01 -12.56 -3.03
N LYS A 47 16.30 -12.84 -3.34
CA LYS A 47 17.26 -11.81 -3.72
C LYS A 47 16.80 -11.02 -4.95
N GLU A 48 16.34 -11.70 -6.00
CA GLU A 48 15.91 -11.02 -7.22
C GLU A 48 14.63 -10.21 -7.01
N LEU A 49 13.68 -10.70 -6.20
CA LEU A 49 12.48 -9.92 -5.82
C LEU A 49 12.85 -8.67 -5.00
N ALA A 50 13.84 -8.77 -4.12
CA ALA A 50 14.32 -7.60 -3.38
C ALA A 50 15.03 -6.61 -4.31
N ASN A 51 15.94 -7.08 -5.17
CA ASN A 51 16.68 -6.25 -6.10
C ASN A 51 15.75 -5.46 -7.04
N ILE A 52 14.72 -6.11 -7.61
CA ILE A 52 13.78 -5.42 -8.51
C ILE A 52 12.92 -4.40 -7.77
N HIS A 53 12.56 -4.70 -6.52
CA HIS A 53 11.85 -3.75 -5.67
C HIS A 53 12.71 -2.51 -5.38
N ASP A 54 13.96 -2.71 -4.93
CA ASP A 54 14.87 -1.60 -4.62
C ASP A 54 15.13 -0.74 -5.87
N LEU A 55 15.33 -1.37 -7.03
CA LEU A 55 15.49 -0.65 -8.30
C LEU A 55 14.27 0.23 -8.63
N ALA A 56 13.05 -0.26 -8.43
CA ALA A 56 11.84 0.52 -8.67
C ALA A 56 11.80 1.80 -7.81
N TRP A 57 12.29 1.73 -6.57
CA TRP A 57 12.37 2.87 -5.65
C TRP A 57 13.53 3.82 -5.93
N ASP A 58 14.53 3.40 -6.65
CA ASP A 58 15.69 4.23 -6.99
C ASP A 58 15.48 5.05 -8.27
N VAL A 59 14.55 4.62 -9.15
CA VAL A 59 14.37 5.23 -10.47
C VAL A 59 13.13 6.13 -10.60
N VAL A 60 12.26 6.16 -9.59
CA VAL A 60 11.07 7.02 -9.54
C VAL A 60 11.12 7.88 -8.28
N ASP A 61 10.51 9.06 -8.33
CA ASP A 61 10.35 9.89 -7.12
C ASP A 61 9.68 9.09 -6.00
N LYS A 62 10.30 9.08 -4.83
CA LYS A 62 9.90 8.22 -3.71
C LYS A 62 8.56 8.61 -3.12
N GLU A 63 8.24 9.90 -3.08
CA GLU A 63 6.96 10.36 -2.57
C GLU A 63 5.84 9.99 -3.55
N LEU A 64 6.05 10.23 -4.84
CA LEU A 64 5.12 9.86 -5.90
C LEU A 64 4.85 8.34 -5.91
N LEU A 65 5.89 7.52 -5.87
CA LEU A 65 5.72 6.06 -5.85
C LEU A 65 5.05 5.58 -4.57
N SER A 66 5.31 6.23 -3.41
CA SER A 66 4.64 5.93 -2.15
C SER A 66 3.15 6.24 -2.19
N MET A 67 2.73 7.35 -2.81
CA MET A 67 1.32 7.67 -3.02
C MET A 67 0.63 6.62 -3.89
N CYS A 68 1.25 6.26 -5.02
CA CYS A 68 0.73 5.22 -5.91
C CYS A 68 0.66 3.87 -5.18
N LYS A 69 1.70 3.48 -4.45
CA LYS A 69 1.71 2.26 -3.62
C LYS A 69 0.59 2.25 -2.60
N LEU A 70 0.39 3.37 -1.89
CA LEU A 70 -0.70 3.50 -0.92
C LEU A 70 -2.05 3.25 -1.59
N ARG A 71 -2.26 3.85 -2.76
CA ARG A 71 -3.50 3.69 -3.51
C ARG A 71 -3.71 2.26 -4.00
N VAL A 72 -2.68 1.62 -4.56
CA VAL A 72 -2.70 0.20 -4.95
C VAL A 72 -3.04 -0.70 -3.77
N ALA A 73 -2.36 -0.51 -2.62
CA ALA A 73 -2.59 -1.30 -1.42
C ALA A 73 -4.03 -1.18 -0.90
N MET A 74 -4.60 0.04 -0.96
CA MET A 74 -6.00 0.27 -0.58
C MET A 74 -7.00 -0.40 -1.52
N ILE A 75 -6.76 -0.32 -2.85
CA ILE A 75 -7.63 -0.95 -3.85
C ILE A 75 -7.59 -2.49 -3.70
N LEU A 76 -6.41 -3.06 -3.48
CA LEU A 76 -6.23 -4.50 -3.34
C LEU A 76 -6.55 -5.03 -1.93
N GLY A 77 -6.75 -4.17 -0.93
CA GLY A 77 -7.06 -4.55 0.44
C GLY A 77 -5.88 -5.14 1.21
N CYS A 78 -4.67 -4.59 1.04
CA CYS A 78 -3.46 -5.03 1.73
C CYS A 78 -3.08 -4.05 2.86
N ASP A 79 -3.61 -4.26 4.07
CA ASP A 79 -3.44 -3.36 5.21
C ASP A 79 -1.98 -3.18 5.63
N GLU A 80 -1.15 -4.22 5.51
CA GLU A 80 0.27 -4.18 5.82
C GLU A 80 1.00 -3.18 4.91
N GLU A 81 0.74 -3.23 3.60
CA GLU A 81 1.36 -2.32 2.64
C GLU A 81 0.75 -0.90 2.70
N VAL A 82 -0.51 -0.75 3.13
CA VAL A 82 -1.10 0.56 3.48
C VAL A 82 -0.32 1.20 4.62
N ALA A 83 -0.05 0.47 5.71
CA ALA A 83 0.71 0.97 6.84
C ALA A 83 2.15 1.32 6.45
N SER A 84 2.79 0.46 5.65
CA SER A 84 4.15 0.66 5.13
C SER A 84 4.25 1.92 4.26
N ALA A 85 3.35 2.11 3.31
CA ALA A 85 3.38 3.25 2.39
C ALA A 85 3.21 4.59 3.10
N ARG A 86 2.34 4.66 4.11
CA ARG A 86 2.09 5.89 4.88
C ARG A 86 3.31 6.47 5.58
N GLN A 87 4.31 5.64 5.90
CA GLN A 87 5.53 6.09 6.59
C GLN A 87 6.41 7.02 5.74
N TYR A 88 6.24 6.99 4.42
CA TYR A 88 7.05 7.76 3.46
C TYR A 88 6.30 8.95 2.87
N LEU A 89 5.09 9.25 3.36
CA LEU A 89 4.24 10.32 2.85
C LEU A 89 4.05 11.42 3.89
N ASP A 90 3.83 12.63 3.39
CA ASP A 90 3.26 13.69 4.21
C ASP A 90 1.92 13.21 4.81
N PRO A 91 1.70 13.35 6.12
CA PRO A 91 0.48 12.90 6.77
C PRO A 91 -0.80 13.45 6.14
N SER A 92 -0.79 14.71 5.67
CA SER A 92 -1.94 15.35 5.04
C SER A 92 -2.28 14.69 3.69
N LYS A 93 -1.28 14.32 2.89
CA LYS A 93 -1.49 13.57 1.64
C LYS A 93 -1.97 12.15 1.91
N ALA A 94 -1.39 11.48 2.91
CA ALA A 94 -1.80 10.13 3.29
C ALA A 94 -3.26 10.07 3.78
N GLU A 95 -3.74 11.10 4.47
CA GLU A 95 -5.14 11.21 4.91
C GLU A 95 -6.09 11.52 3.73
N ALA A 96 -5.66 12.40 2.82
CA ALA A 96 -6.48 12.85 1.70
C ALA A 96 -6.47 11.91 0.49
N ILE A 97 -5.67 10.83 0.50
CA ILE A 97 -5.47 9.95 -0.65
C ILE A 97 -6.78 9.34 -1.21
N MET A 98 -7.78 9.12 -0.36
CA MET A 98 -9.09 8.63 -0.80
C MET A 98 -9.89 9.66 -1.61
N GLN A 99 -9.54 10.93 -1.47
CA GLN A 99 -10.21 12.06 -2.12
C GLN A 99 -9.25 12.83 -3.03
N TRP A 100 -8.17 12.18 -3.47
CA TRP A 100 -7.09 12.79 -4.22
C TRP A 100 -7.57 13.63 -5.40
N ALA A 101 -8.58 13.16 -6.14
CA ALA A 101 -9.08 13.81 -7.35
C ALA A 101 -9.69 15.21 -7.07
N SER A 102 -10.35 15.39 -5.92
CA SER A 102 -10.98 16.64 -5.52
C SER A 102 -10.14 17.48 -4.56
N SER A 103 -9.08 16.93 -4.00
CA SER A 103 -8.21 17.61 -3.06
C SER A 103 -7.25 18.58 -3.75
N ASN A 104 -6.99 19.73 -3.13
CA ASN A 104 -6.07 20.76 -3.66
C ASN A 104 -4.63 20.59 -3.17
N ILE A 105 -4.35 19.58 -2.33
CA ILE A 105 -2.99 19.33 -1.83
C ILE A 105 -2.14 18.50 -2.79
N PHE A 106 -2.75 17.84 -3.77
CA PHE A 106 -2.05 17.10 -4.81
C PHE A 106 -1.81 17.99 -6.04
N THR A 107 -0.62 17.91 -6.58
CA THR A 107 -0.26 18.57 -7.86
C THR A 107 -0.97 17.90 -9.04
N ASP A 108 -0.95 18.54 -10.20
CA ASP A 108 -1.53 17.96 -11.43
C ASP A 108 -0.76 16.71 -11.87
N GLU A 109 0.57 16.69 -11.68
CA GLU A 109 1.42 15.52 -11.90
C GLU A 109 0.98 14.34 -11.02
N GLU A 110 0.89 14.56 -9.70
CA GLU A 110 0.46 13.55 -8.74
C GLU A 110 -0.94 13.01 -9.05
N LYS A 111 -1.86 13.89 -9.41
CA LYS A 111 -3.23 13.50 -9.82
C LYS A 111 -3.24 12.68 -11.09
N SER A 112 -2.41 13.02 -12.08
CA SER A 112 -2.30 12.27 -13.32
C SER A 112 -1.74 10.86 -13.06
N CYS A 113 -0.70 10.74 -12.23
CA CYS A 113 -0.11 9.47 -11.85
C CYS A 113 -1.06 8.61 -10.99
N LEU A 114 -1.80 9.21 -10.05
CA LEU A 114 -2.80 8.49 -9.24
C LEU A 114 -3.96 7.98 -10.08
N ARG A 115 -4.46 8.78 -11.04
CA ARG A 115 -5.50 8.35 -11.98
C ARG A 115 -5.02 7.17 -12.81
N PHE A 116 -3.86 7.29 -13.43
CA PHE A 116 -3.26 6.21 -14.22
C PHE A 116 -3.07 4.96 -13.37
N THR A 117 -2.63 5.10 -12.12
CA THR A 117 -2.46 3.99 -11.17
C THR A 117 -3.77 3.25 -10.93
N GLU A 118 -4.88 3.95 -10.68
CA GLU A 118 -6.18 3.33 -10.47
C GLU A 118 -6.65 2.56 -11.70
N GLU A 119 -6.56 3.18 -12.88
CA GLU A 119 -6.94 2.57 -14.15
C GLU A 119 -6.08 1.33 -14.44
N PHE A 120 -4.77 1.41 -14.22
CA PHE A 120 -3.83 0.30 -14.39
C PHE A 120 -4.17 -0.90 -13.50
N ILE A 121 -4.53 -0.67 -12.24
CA ILE A 121 -4.84 -1.75 -11.29
C ILE A 121 -6.22 -2.37 -11.53
N ILE A 122 -7.18 -1.56 -11.96
CA ILE A 122 -8.57 -2.00 -12.14
C ILE A 122 -8.74 -2.74 -13.47
N ASP A 123 -8.32 -2.13 -14.57
CA ASP A 123 -8.43 -2.73 -15.91
C ASP A 123 -7.42 -2.11 -16.87
N VAL A 124 -6.27 -2.74 -17.00
CA VAL A 124 -5.19 -2.28 -17.88
C VAL A 124 -5.60 -2.22 -19.36
N SER A 125 -6.58 -3.02 -19.77
CA SER A 125 -7.05 -3.05 -21.17
C SER A 125 -7.92 -1.85 -21.55
N SER A 126 -8.46 -1.18 -20.55
CA SER A 126 -9.39 -0.04 -20.72
C SER A 126 -8.76 1.31 -20.36
N ILE A 127 -7.43 1.38 -20.19
CA ILE A 127 -6.75 2.66 -19.89
C ILE A 127 -6.97 3.63 -21.04
N PRO A 128 -7.56 4.83 -20.79
CA PRO A 128 -7.72 5.83 -21.83
C PRO A 128 -6.36 6.38 -22.31
N ASP A 129 -6.19 6.59 -23.60
CA ASP A 129 -4.99 7.23 -24.15
C ASP A 129 -4.67 8.56 -23.46
N ALA A 130 -5.71 9.33 -23.10
CA ALA A 130 -5.57 10.60 -22.41
C ALA A 130 -4.87 10.48 -21.06
N SER A 131 -5.07 9.38 -20.33
CA SER A 131 -4.40 9.14 -19.03
C SER A 131 -2.90 8.90 -19.21
N ALA A 132 -2.52 8.11 -20.21
CA ALA A 132 -1.12 7.89 -20.55
C ALA A 132 -0.44 9.17 -21.07
N VAL A 133 -1.15 9.97 -21.88
CA VAL A 133 -0.66 11.27 -22.38
C VAL A 133 -0.42 12.22 -21.21
N ALA A 134 -1.37 12.35 -20.28
CA ALA A 134 -1.22 13.24 -19.12
C ALA A 134 0.00 12.90 -18.25
N VAL A 135 0.27 11.61 -18.01
CA VAL A 135 1.48 11.21 -17.26
C VAL A 135 2.76 11.53 -18.03
N ARG A 136 2.78 11.30 -19.37
CA ARG A 136 3.94 11.64 -20.22
C ARG A 136 4.22 13.14 -20.27
N GLU A 137 3.20 13.97 -20.25
CA GLU A 137 3.36 15.43 -20.23
C GLU A 137 4.13 15.90 -18.98
N HIS A 138 3.97 15.22 -17.83
CA HIS A 138 4.66 15.54 -16.60
C HIS A 138 6.03 14.84 -16.47
N LEU A 139 6.10 13.55 -16.74
CA LEU A 139 7.29 12.73 -16.51
C LEU A 139 8.22 12.61 -17.71
N GLY A 140 7.76 13.01 -18.91
CA GLY A 140 8.42 12.72 -20.17
C GLY A 140 8.29 11.24 -20.58
N GLU A 141 8.78 10.88 -21.78
CA GLU A 141 8.63 9.52 -22.33
C GLU A 141 9.41 8.49 -21.51
N GLU A 142 10.66 8.79 -21.14
CA GLU A 142 11.50 7.90 -20.35
C GLU A 142 10.95 7.74 -18.93
N GLY A 143 10.53 8.84 -18.31
CA GLY A 143 9.92 8.84 -16.97
C GLY A 143 8.61 8.06 -16.93
N PHE A 144 7.78 8.15 -17.97
CA PHE A 144 6.56 7.35 -18.10
C PHE A 144 6.85 5.85 -18.14
N VAL A 145 7.79 5.41 -19.00
CA VAL A 145 8.18 4.00 -19.09
C VAL A 145 8.70 3.49 -17.73
N THR A 146 9.55 4.29 -17.10
CA THR A 146 10.12 3.96 -15.77
C THR A 146 9.03 3.87 -14.70
N PHE A 147 8.10 4.84 -14.68
CA PHE A 147 6.97 4.87 -13.74
C PHE A 147 6.06 3.64 -13.90
N VAL A 148 5.70 3.27 -15.13
CA VAL A 148 4.85 2.08 -15.38
C VAL A 148 5.53 0.80 -14.90
N ASN A 149 6.83 0.64 -15.15
CA ASN A 149 7.58 -0.52 -14.66
C ASN A 149 7.65 -0.54 -13.12
N ALA A 150 7.88 0.60 -12.47
CA ALA A 150 7.90 0.68 -11.01
C ALA A 150 6.51 0.35 -10.42
N LEU A 151 5.43 0.85 -11.03
CA LEU A 151 4.07 0.55 -10.64
C LEU A 151 3.74 -0.95 -10.74
N LEU A 152 4.18 -1.61 -11.82
CA LEU A 152 4.03 -3.06 -11.99
C LEU A 152 4.75 -3.83 -10.87
N VAL A 153 5.96 -3.42 -10.49
CA VAL A 153 6.72 -4.04 -9.40
C VAL A 153 6.00 -3.91 -8.06
N VAL A 154 5.45 -2.72 -7.79
CA VAL A 154 4.65 -2.45 -6.58
C VAL A 154 3.40 -3.33 -6.54
N GLU A 155 2.65 -3.37 -7.63
CA GLU A 155 1.44 -4.20 -7.74
C GLU A 155 1.75 -5.69 -7.56
N GLN A 156 2.73 -6.20 -8.29
CA GLN A 156 3.15 -7.60 -8.20
C GLN A 156 3.52 -7.99 -6.76
N ARG A 157 4.28 -7.14 -6.08
CA ARG A 157 4.65 -7.37 -4.68
C ARG A 157 3.43 -7.48 -3.77
N ILE A 158 2.49 -6.54 -3.88
CA ILE A 158 1.26 -6.52 -3.07
C ILE A 158 0.41 -7.77 -3.34
N ARG A 159 0.25 -8.16 -4.61
CA ARG A 159 -0.50 -9.38 -4.99
C ARG A 159 0.17 -10.65 -4.45
N LEU A 160 1.50 -10.74 -4.51
CA LEU A 160 2.23 -11.88 -3.93
C LEU A 160 2.02 -11.97 -2.42
N LEU A 161 2.10 -10.86 -1.69
CA LEU A 161 1.84 -10.82 -0.25
C LEU A 161 0.42 -11.32 0.08
N LEU A 162 -0.58 -10.86 -0.66
CA LEU A 162 -1.98 -11.26 -0.46
C LEU A 162 -2.22 -12.75 -0.75
N VAL A 163 -1.59 -13.29 -1.79
CA VAL A 163 -1.71 -14.72 -2.11
C VAL A 163 -1.01 -15.58 -1.06
N TRP A 164 0.19 -15.22 -0.69
CA TRP A 164 1.00 -16.01 0.25
C TRP A 164 0.46 -15.94 1.67
N SER A 165 -0.11 -14.81 2.11
CA SER A 165 -0.77 -14.71 3.41
C SER A 165 -1.92 -15.69 3.56
N LYS A 166 -2.63 -15.98 2.47
CA LYS A 166 -3.69 -17.01 2.44
C LYS A 166 -3.14 -18.42 2.51
N LEU A 167 -1.97 -18.68 1.91
CA LEU A 167 -1.35 -20.01 1.91
C LEU A 167 -0.75 -20.35 3.29
N VAL A 168 -0.11 -19.39 3.96
CA VAL A 168 0.49 -19.60 5.28
C VAL A 168 -0.57 -19.62 6.38
N GLY A 169 -1.60 -18.79 6.29
CA GLY A 169 -2.69 -18.74 7.28
C GLY A 169 -3.59 -19.97 7.34
N ASN A 170 -3.53 -20.85 6.32
CA ASN A 170 -4.33 -22.10 6.30
C ASN A 170 -3.58 -23.33 6.83
N THR A 171 -2.36 -23.18 7.36
CA THR A 171 -1.57 -24.29 7.91
C THR A 171 -1.83 -24.57 9.38
N ASP A 172 -2.67 -23.78 10.05
CA ASP A 172 -3.01 -23.91 11.47
C ASP A 172 -4.39 -24.59 11.73
N THR A 173 -4.87 -25.46 10.81
CA THR A 173 -6.09 -26.28 11.01
C THR A 173 -5.79 -27.75 11.18
#